data_4c5fb6ea1041c67383f35c54607af563
#
_entry.id   4c5fb6ea1041c67383f35c54607af563
#
_cell.length_a   1.000
_cell.length_b   1.000
_cell.length_c   1.000
_cell.angle_alpha   90.00
_cell.angle_beta   90.00
_cell.angle_gamma   90.00
#
_symmetry.space_group_name_H-M   'P 1'
#
loop_
_entity.id
_entity.type
_entity.pdbx_description
1 polymer ?
#
loop_
_entity_poly.entity_id
_entity_poly.type
_entity_poly.pdbx_seq_one_letter_code
_entity_poly.pdbx_strand_id
1 'polypeptide(L)'
;MNSIDILTKIYKPYKVTVKGNVKIFSCTSGNYVIKNKCDKDIKELYKYLSSRSFDYYPKLIEDNRSDVNVFEYIEDASIDDEQKLYDLINVISLLHSKTSYYKEITNDKIKSIYESLLGRVIYMEDYFNNIIFDIEDNVFVSPSGNLLLVNSSKIFESLTFLKNEIEEWYKLSIDNNKMRVCLVHNNLELEHYIKNKEDYLISWENYIIDSPVIDIVKLYKKVYLTMDFSEVLNIYMEKFPLNDVEKKLLFIMLVMPDEINLSNDELKNVYNVRKYLDYIYKTENLIKSYYSN
;
A
#
# COMPACT_ATOMS: atom_id res chain seq x y z
N MET A 1 18.07 -31.30 -9.96
CA MET A 1 16.63 -31.46 -10.19
C MET A 1 15.96 -30.32 -9.43
N ASN A 2 15.21 -29.46 -10.09
CA ASN A 2 14.61 -28.28 -9.46
C ASN A 2 13.53 -28.75 -8.46
N SER A 3 13.34 -28.07 -7.32
CA SER A 3 12.32 -28.42 -6.30
C SER A 3 10.90 -28.55 -6.88
N ILE A 4 10.59 -27.74 -7.90
CA ILE A 4 9.31 -27.83 -8.61
C ILE A 4 9.14 -29.18 -9.33
N ASP A 5 10.22 -29.73 -9.94
CA ASP A 5 10.16 -31.05 -10.61
C ASP A 5 9.92 -32.16 -9.61
N ILE A 6 10.47 -32.01 -8.40
CA ILE A 6 10.28 -32.97 -7.31
C ILE A 6 8.82 -32.88 -6.78
N LEU A 7 8.31 -31.64 -6.58
CA LEU A 7 6.91 -31.42 -6.18
C LEU A 7 5.93 -31.99 -7.19
N THR A 8 6.21 -31.82 -8.49
CA THR A 8 5.39 -32.40 -9.57
C THR A 8 5.34 -33.94 -9.49
N LYS A 9 6.45 -34.58 -9.11
CA LYS A 9 6.48 -36.04 -8.91
C LYS A 9 5.72 -36.50 -7.65
N ILE A 10 5.74 -35.69 -6.58
CA ILE A 10 5.08 -36.02 -5.32
C ILE A 10 3.58 -35.77 -5.41
N TYR A 11 3.17 -34.58 -5.84
CA TYR A 11 1.77 -34.17 -5.87
C TYR A 11 1.03 -34.72 -7.11
N LYS A 12 1.75 -35.12 -8.16
CA LYS A 12 1.20 -35.66 -9.41
C LYS A 12 0.01 -34.82 -9.95
N PRO A 13 0.20 -33.50 -10.19
CA PRO A 13 -0.89 -32.66 -10.63
C PRO A 13 -1.37 -33.10 -12.02
N TYR A 14 -2.67 -33.18 -12.21
CA TYR A 14 -3.27 -33.36 -13.53
C TYR A 14 -3.35 -32.05 -14.30
N LYS A 15 -3.25 -30.90 -13.61
CA LYS A 15 -3.21 -29.56 -14.21
C LYS A 15 -2.25 -28.67 -13.41
N VAL A 16 -1.44 -27.89 -14.13
CA VAL A 16 -0.58 -26.85 -13.55
C VAL A 16 -0.93 -25.52 -14.21
N THR A 17 -1.35 -24.54 -13.38
CA THR A 17 -1.64 -23.18 -13.85
C THR A 17 -0.55 -22.26 -13.33
N VAL A 18 0.01 -21.40 -14.19
CA VAL A 18 1.05 -20.42 -13.83
C VAL A 18 0.42 -19.03 -13.88
N LYS A 19 0.53 -18.28 -12.77
CA LYS A 19 0.12 -16.88 -12.67
C LYS A 19 1.30 -16.07 -12.11
N GLY A 20 2.03 -15.36 -12.98
CA GLY A 20 3.25 -14.65 -12.59
C GLY A 20 4.27 -15.62 -11.96
N ASN A 21 4.67 -15.36 -10.73
CA ASN A 21 5.62 -16.18 -9.97
C ASN A 21 4.95 -17.33 -9.16
N VAL A 22 3.64 -17.50 -9.32
CA VAL A 22 2.85 -18.50 -8.58
C VAL A 22 2.49 -19.66 -9.48
N LYS A 23 2.65 -20.90 -8.99
CA LYS A 23 2.17 -22.11 -9.65
C LYS A 23 1.07 -22.74 -8.82
N ILE A 24 -0.07 -23.02 -9.48
CA ILE A 24 -1.20 -23.71 -8.86
C ILE A 24 -1.21 -25.15 -9.39
N PHE A 25 -1.07 -26.09 -8.48
CA PHE A 25 -1.17 -27.52 -8.76
C PHE A 25 -2.56 -28.02 -8.45
N SER A 26 -3.27 -28.53 -9.46
CA SER A 26 -4.54 -29.23 -9.28
C SER A 26 -4.25 -30.75 -9.23
N CYS A 27 -4.52 -31.35 -8.08
CA CYS A 27 -4.22 -32.75 -7.79
C CYS A 27 -5.50 -33.48 -7.34
N THR A 28 -5.49 -34.80 -7.35
CA THR A 28 -6.61 -35.61 -6.82
C THR A 28 -6.77 -35.44 -5.31
N SER A 29 -5.69 -35.11 -4.60
CA SER A 29 -5.67 -34.85 -3.15
C SER A 29 -6.07 -33.43 -2.75
N GLY A 30 -6.29 -32.52 -3.70
CA GLY A 30 -6.58 -31.11 -3.47
C GLY A 30 -5.76 -30.19 -4.36
N ASN A 31 -5.99 -28.89 -4.22
CA ASN A 31 -5.23 -27.86 -4.94
C ASN A 31 -4.18 -27.23 -4.01
N TYR A 32 -3.02 -26.92 -4.58
CA TYR A 32 -1.88 -26.35 -3.86
C TYR A 32 -1.31 -25.16 -4.58
N VAL A 33 -0.84 -24.17 -3.82
CA VAL A 33 -0.15 -22.98 -4.33
C VAL A 33 1.33 -23.10 -4.02
N ILE A 34 2.17 -23.01 -5.04
CA ILE A 34 3.62 -23.10 -4.90
C ILE A 34 4.23 -21.76 -5.26
N LYS A 35 5.01 -21.20 -4.34
CA LYS A 35 5.77 -19.96 -4.51
C LYS A 35 7.24 -20.22 -4.20
N ASN A 36 8.14 -19.55 -4.91
CA ASN A 36 9.55 -19.52 -4.51
C ASN A 36 9.67 -18.84 -3.14
N LYS A 37 10.59 -19.31 -2.31
CA LYS A 37 10.91 -18.62 -1.06
C LYS A 37 11.48 -17.24 -1.37
N CYS A 38 11.11 -16.29 -0.54
CA CYS A 38 11.75 -14.98 -0.45
C CYS A 38 12.76 -14.98 0.71
N ASP A 39 13.47 -13.87 0.88
CA ASP A 39 14.46 -13.71 1.96
C ASP A 39 13.83 -13.73 3.36
N LYS A 40 12.51 -13.55 3.46
CA LYS A 40 11.76 -13.55 4.72
C LYS A 40 11.20 -14.93 5.03
N ASP A 41 11.32 -15.32 6.28
CA ASP A 41 10.75 -16.61 6.76
C ASP A 41 9.26 -16.49 7.04
N ILE A 42 8.44 -16.96 6.09
CA ILE A 42 6.97 -16.97 6.21
C ILE A 42 6.52 -17.90 7.34
N LYS A 43 7.29 -18.96 7.67
CA LYS A 43 6.94 -19.87 8.77
C LYS A 43 7.05 -19.15 10.13
N GLU A 44 8.10 -18.35 10.32
CA GLU A 44 8.24 -17.53 11.53
C GLU A 44 7.17 -16.45 11.61
N LEU A 45 6.86 -15.80 10.48
CA LEU A 45 5.75 -14.84 10.41
C LEU A 45 4.42 -15.48 10.85
N TYR A 46 4.06 -16.65 10.32
CA TYR A 46 2.80 -17.30 10.65
C TYR A 46 2.73 -17.76 12.11
N LYS A 47 3.86 -18.21 12.69
CA LYS A 47 3.95 -18.46 14.13
C LYS A 47 3.70 -17.20 14.96
N TYR A 48 4.28 -16.07 14.53
CA TYR A 48 4.06 -14.79 15.19
C TYR A 48 2.58 -14.38 15.10
N LEU A 49 1.98 -14.40 13.91
CA LEU A 49 0.58 -14.05 13.69
C LEU A 49 -0.37 -14.94 14.53
N SER A 50 -0.16 -16.25 14.51
CA SER A 50 -0.95 -17.19 15.32
C SER A 50 -0.80 -16.92 16.82
N SER A 51 0.41 -16.58 17.29
CA SER A 51 0.62 -16.19 18.70
C SER A 51 -0.16 -14.94 19.11
N ARG A 52 -0.56 -14.11 18.13
CA ARG A 52 -1.41 -12.93 18.29
C ARG A 52 -2.89 -13.21 18.02
N SER A 53 -3.27 -14.47 17.82
CA SER A 53 -4.64 -14.87 17.45
C SER A 53 -5.12 -14.18 16.15
N PHE A 54 -4.23 -14.13 15.16
CA PHE A 54 -4.53 -13.67 13.80
C PHE A 54 -4.22 -14.80 12.83
N ASP A 55 -5.25 -15.52 12.38
CA ASP A 55 -5.14 -16.73 11.56
C ASP A 55 -5.74 -16.54 10.14
N TYR A 56 -5.81 -15.29 9.66
CA TYR A 56 -6.34 -14.90 8.35
C TYR A 56 -5.31 -15.07 7.23
N TYR A 57 -4.73 -16.26 7.09
CA TYR A 57 -3.76 -16.59 6.05
C TYR A 57 -3.87 -18.05 5.63
N PRO A 58 -3.56 -18.41 4.37
CA PRO A 58 -3.56 -19.80 3.92
C PRO A 58 -2.55 -20.66 4.70
N LYS A 59 -2.90 -21.88 5.02
CA LYS A 59 -2.00 -22.78 5.73
C LYS A 59 -0.75 -23.06 4.90
N LEU A 60 0.40 -22.95 5.55
CA LEU A 60 1.67 -23.41 5.01
C LEU A 60 1.77 -24.92 5.21
N ILE A 61 1.90 -25.65 4.11
CA ILE A 61 2.13 -27.10 4.14
C ILE A 61 3.62 -27.31 4.36
N GLU A 62 3.98 -27.99 5.45
CA GLU A 62 5.38 -28.23 5.79
C GLU A 62 6.05 -29.06 4.68
N ASP A 63 7.03 -28.47 4.04
CA ASP A 63 7.93 -29.13 3.12
C ASP A 63 9.36 -28.81 3.56
N ASN A 64 10.20 -29.84 3.68
CA ASN A 64 11.61 -29.72 4.11
C ASN A 64 12.52 -29.11 3.02
N ARG A 65 11.95 -28.53 1.97
CA ARG A 65 12.71 -27.91 0.87
C ARG A 65 13.10 -26.49 1.19
N SER A 66 14.28 -26.14 0.72
CA SER A 66 14.91 -24.86 1.06
C SER A 66 14.44 -23.70 0.19
N ASP A 67 13.92 -23.94 -1.02
CA ASP A 67 13.74 -22.93 -2.08
C ASP A 67 12.27 -22.62 -2.44
N VAL A 68 11.29 -23.37 -1.93
CA VAL A 68 9.86 -23.16 -2.20
C VAL A 68 9.01 -23.23 -0.94
N ASN A 69 7.89 -22.52 -0.96
CA ASN A 69 6.79 -22.62 -0.01
C ASN A 69 5.59 -23.25 -0.71
N VAL A 70 4.91 -24.17 -0.04
CA VAL A 70 3.67 -24.80 -0.51
C VAL A 70 2.55 -24.38 0.42
N PHE A 71 1.50 -23.80 -0.13
CA PHE A 71 0.31 -23.36 0.60
C PHE A 71 -0.92 -24.13 0.16
N GLU A 72 -1.91 -24.24 1.01
CA GLU A 72 -3.24 -24.65 0.59
C GLU A 72 -3.81 -23.66 -0.41
N TYR A 73 -4.56 -24.15 -1.37
CA TYR A 73 -5.29 -23.29 -2.30
C TYR A 73 -6.65 -22.93 -1.72
N ILE A 74 -6.90 -21.64 -1.61
CA ILE A 74 -8.20 -21.11 -1.18
C ILE A 74 -8.96 -20.67 -2.42
N GLU A 75 -10.18 -21.18 -2.59
CA GLU A 75 -11.09 -20.74 -3.64
C GLU A 75 -11.78 -19.44 -3.24
N ASP A 76 -11.72 -18.43 -4.11
CA ASP A 76 -12.37 -17.13 -3.86
C ASP A 76 -13.87 -17.22 -4.17
N ALA A 77 -14.70 -16.76 -3.25
CA ALA A 77 -16.16 -16.70 -3.40
C ALA A 77 -16.63 -15.66 -4.41
N SER A 78 -15.73 -14.90 -5.04
CA SER A 78 -16.04 -13.90 -6.09
C SER A 78 -17.09 -12.88 -5.67
N ILE A 79 -16.89 -12.25 -4.52
CA ILE A 79 -17.65 -11.08 -4.07
C ILE A 79 -17.24 -9.84 -4.89
N ASP A 80 -18.10 -8.80 -4.93
CA ASP A 80 -17.77 -7.55 -5.61
C ASP A 80 -16.60 -6.81 -4.93
N ASP A 81 -15.94 -5.94 -5.70
CA ASP A 81 -14.72 -5.26 -5.25
C ASP A 81 -14.97 -4.28 -4.11
N GLU A 82 -16.16 -3.68 -4.03
CA GLU A 82 -16.51 -2.77 -2.94
C GLU A 82 -16.65 -3.53 -1.61
N GLN A 83 -17.36 -4.66 -1.62
CA GLN A 83 -17.46 -5.53 -0.45
C GLN A 83 -16.08 -6.11 -0.08
N LYS A 84 -15.26 -6.48 -1.07
CA LYS A 84 -13.89 -6.89 -0.84
C LYS A 84 -13.06 -5.84 -0.11
N LEU A 85 -13.22 -4.57 -0.49
CA LEU A 85 -12.51 -3.47 0.14
C LEU A 85 -12.92 -3.29 1.60
N TYR A 86 -14.23 -3.37 1.89
CA TYR A 86 -14.73 -3.31 3.27
C TYR A 86 -14.26 -4.49 4.12
N ASP A 87 -14.31 -5.69 3.59
CA ASP A 87 -13.84 -6.89 4.30
C ASP A 87 -12.31 -6.81 4.53
N LEU A 88 -11.55 -6.41 3.51
CA LEU A 88 -10.10 -6.22 3.60
C LEU A 88 -9.72 -5.21 4.69
N ILE A 89 -10.37 -4.04 4.74
CA ILE A 89 -10.04 -3.03 5.74
C ILE A 89 -10.37 -3.49 7.17
N ASN A 90 -11.42 -4.32 7.33
CA ASN A 90 -11.75 -4.96 8.58
C ASN A 90 -10.64 -5.93 9.04
N VAL A 91 -10.11 -6.74 8.13
CA VAL A 91 -9.01 -7.69 8.43
C VAL A 91 -7.72 -6.94 8.73
N ILE A 92 -7.42 -5.86 8.00
CA ILE A 92 -6.21 -5.04 8.23
C ILE A 92 -6.31 -4.29 9.56
N SER A 93 -7.45 -3.71 9.91
CA SER A 93 -7.62 -3.08 11.22
C SER A 93 -7.42 -4.07 12.38
N LEU A 94 -7.87 -5.30 12.20
CA LEU A 94 -7.65 -6.39 13.17
C LEU A 94 -6.17 -6.78 13.23
N LEU A 95 -5.49 -6.93 12.08
CA LEU A 95 -4.05 -7.20 12.00
C LEU A 95 -3.25 -6.16 12.78
N HIS A 96 -3.50 -4.88 12.50
CA HIS A 96 -2.82 -3.78 13.18
C HIS A 96 -3.11 -3.76 14.67
N SER A 97 -4.37 -3.99 15.07
CA SER A 97 -4.77 -4.03 16.48
C SER A 97 -4.07 -5.17 17.24
N LYS A 98 -4.00 -6.36 16.66
CA LYS A 98 -3.39 -7.55 17.28
C LYS A 98 -1.86 -7.48 17.37
N THR A 99 -1.22 -6.75 16.46
CA THR A 99 0.25 -6.73 16.33
C THR A 99 0.88 -5.42 16.76
N SER A 100 0.08 -4.40 17.13
CA SER A 100 0.59 -3.08 17.51
C SER A 100 1.31 -3.09 18.86
N TYR A 101 2.39 -2.32 18.93
CA TYR A 101 3.11 -2.01 20.16
C TYR A 101 3.86 -0.66 20.03
N TYR A 102 4.25 -0.11 21.16
CA TYR A 102 5.05 1.10 21.18
C TYR A 102 6.54 0.77 21.17
N LYS A 103 7.25 1.33 20.20
CA LYS A 103 8.70 1.23 20.06
C LYS A 103 9.33 2.59 20.42
N GLU A 104 10.43 2.56 21.18
CA GLU A 104 11.22 3.77 21.41
C GLU A 104 11.81 4.29 20.11
N ILE A 105 11.76 5.60 19.93
CA ILE A 105 12.30 6.32 18.79
C ILE A 105 13.17 7.48 19.30
N THR A 106 14.33 7.67 18.69
CA THR A 106 15.23 8.76 19.01
C THR A 106 14.85 10.03 18.25
N ASN A 107 15.17 11.20 18.81
CA ASN A 107 14.97 12.47 18.14
C ASN A 107 15.72 12.54 16.80
N ASP A 108 16.90 11.94 16.71
CA ASP A 108 17.65 11.86 15.43
C ASP A 108 16.89 11.08 14.38
N LYS A 109 16.18 10.00 14.77
CA LYS A 109 15.35 9.23 13.83
C LYS A 109 14.13 10.02 13.39
N ILE A 110 13.45 10.74 14.32
CA ILE A 110 12.33 11.63 13.99
C ILE A 110 12.79 12.72 13.02
N LYS A 111 13.95 13.34 13.31
CA LYS A 111 14.56 14.34 12.43
C LYS A 111 14.89 13.78 11.05
N SER A 112 15.43 12.57 10.98
CA SER A 112 15.73 11.90 9.70
C SER A 112 14.47 11.65 8.87
N ILE A 113 13.33 11.29 9.49
CA ILE A 113 12.03 11.13 8.81
C ILE A 113 11.56 12.50 8.31
N TYR A 114 11.60 13.54 9.15
CA TYR A 114 11.25 14.90 8.78
C TYR A 114 12.04 15.40 7.57
N GLU A 115 13.37 15.28 7.62
CA GLU A 115 14.27 15.69 6.53
C GLU A 115 13.98 14.92 5.24
N SER A 116 13.67 13.62 5.33
CA SER A 116 13.31 12.79 4.18
C SER A 116 11.98 13.24 3.54
N LEU A 117 10.95 13.52 4.37
CA LEU A 117 9.66 14.00 3.88
C LEU A 117 9.77 15.38 3.23
N LEU A 118 10.46 16.30 3.91
CA LEU A 118 10.68 17.66 3.39
C LEU A 118 11.51 17.65 2.11
N GLY A 119 12.59 16.84 2.08
CA GLY A 119 13.41 16.66 0.88
C GLY A 119 12.61 16.14 -0.31
N ARG A 120 11.66 15.23 -0.08
CA ARG A 120 10.75 14.76 -1.14
C ARG A 120 9.85 15.89 -1.66
N VAL A 121 9.30 16.74 -0.79
CA VAL A 121 8.47 17.88 -1.21
C VAL A 121 9.27 18.89 -2.02
N ILE A 122 10.48 19.23 -1.57
CA ILE A 122 11.38 20.16 -2.29
C ILE A 122 11.71 19.59 -3.67
N TYR A 123 12.07 18.31 -3.75
CA TYR A 123 12.32 17.64 -5.02
C TYR A 123 11.11 17.72 -5.97
N MET A 124 9.90 17.49 -5.46
CA MET A 124 8.69 17.56 -6.29
C MET A 124 8.35 18.99 -6.70
N GLU A 125 8.66 19.99 -5.88
CA GLU A 125 8.51 21.40 -6.25
C GLU A 125 9.45 21.75 -7.40
N ASP A 126 10.72 21.38 -7.32
CA ASP A 126 11.69 21.58 -8.41
C ASP A 126 11.29 20.81 -9.67
N TYR A 127 10.81 19.58 -9.53
CA TYR A 127 10.32 18.75 -10.63
C TYR A 127 9.17 19.45 -11.39
N PHE A 128 8.15 19.95 -10.68
CA PHE A 128 7.04 20.64 -11.34
C PHE A 128 7.42 22.03 -11.87
N ASN A 129 8.28 22.76 -11.20
CA ASN A 129 8.81 24.03 -11.72
C ASN A 129 9.53 23.81 -13.06
N ASN A 130 10.36 22.78 -13.18
CA ASN A 130 11.06 22.46 -14.43
C ASN A 130 10.07 22.08 -15.54
N ILE A 131 9.06 21.24 -15.23
CA ILE A 131 8.03 20.90 -16.23
C ILE A 131 7.26 22.12 -16.71
N ILE A 132 6.84 23.01 -15.81
CA ILE A 132 6.09 24.22 -16.15
C ILE A 132 6.97 25.13 -17.01
N PHE A 133 8.24 25.33 -16.61
CA PHE A 133 9.20 26.12 -17.37
C PHE A 133 9.39 25.58 -18.80
N ASP A 134 9.58 24.28 -18.94
CA ASP A 134 9.72 23.63 -20.25
C ASP A 134 8.48 23.79 -21.13
N ILE A 135 7.28 23.74 -20.53
CA ILE A 135 6.03 23.94 -21.26
C ILE A 135 5.89 25.41 -21.74
N GLU A 136 6.24 26.37 -20.88
CA GLU A 136 6.15 27.82 -21.19
C GLU A 136 7.17 28.27 -22.24
N ASP A 137 8.34 27.63 -22.30
CA ASP A 137 9.39 27.90 -23.30
C ASP A 137 9.04 27.36 -24.70
N ASN A 138 8.05 26.50 -24.80
CA ASN A 138 7.60 25.95 -26.08
C ASN A 138 6.66 26.91 -26.83
N VAL A 139 6.89 27.08 -28.15
CA VAL A 139 6.02 27.88 -29.03
C VAL A 139 4.59 27.33 -29.10
N PHE A 140 4.44 26.03 -29.01
CA PHE A 140 3.16 25.33 -29.01
C PHE A 140 3.01 24.51 -27.76
N VAL A 141 1.98 24.80 -26.98
CA VAL A 141 1.66 24.04 -25.79
C VAL A 141 0.85 22.78 -26.16
N SER A 142 1.33 21.65 -25.74
CA SER A 142 0.62 20.37 -25.96
C SER A 142 -0.65 20.28 -25.08
N PRO A 143 -1.62 19.42 -25.42
CA PRO A 143 -2.82 19.21 -24.60
C PRO A 143 -2.51 18.81 -23.15
N SER A 144 -1.53 17.92 -22.92
CA SER A 144 -1.10 17.53 -21.57
C SER A 144 -0.41 18.70 -20.84
N GLY A 145 0.41 19.48 -21.55
CA GLY A 145 1.05 20.69 -21.02
C GLY A 145 0.02 21.74 -20.60
N ASN A 146 -1.00 21.98 -21.43
CA ASN A 146 -2.08 22.90 -21.08
C ASN A 146 -2.85 22.47 -19.82
N LEU A 147 -3.11 21.15 -19.65
CA LEU A 147 -3.73 20.64 -18.44
C LEU A 147 -2.86 20.92 -17.19
N LEU A 148 -1.54 20.78 -17.30
CA LEU A 148 -0.62 21.09 -16.20
C LEU A 148 -0.57 22.58 -15.89
N LEU A 149 -0.47 23.43 -16.90
CA LEU A 149 -0.45 24.90 -16.72
C LEU A 149 -1.72 25.39 -16.01
N VAL A 150 -2.89 25.00 -16.49
CA VAL A 150 -4.18 25.42 -15.92
C VAL A 150 -4.37 24.96 -14.48
N ASN A 151 -3.76 23.84 -14.09
CA ASN A 151 -3.88 23.27 -12.74
C ASN A 151 -2.60 23.45 -11.89
N SER A 152 -1.62 24.24 -12.36
CA SER A 152 -0.35 24.41 -11.66
C SER A 152 -0.52 24.98 -10.24
N SER A 153 -1.39 25.97 -10.05
CA SER A 153 -1.70 26.53 -8.74
C SER A 153 -2.11 25.44 -7.73
N LYS A 154 -2.97 24.50 -8.16
CA LYS A 154 -3.45 23.41 -7.32
C LYS A 154 -2.32 22.46 -6.90
N ILE A 155 -1.40 22.19 -7.83
CA ILE A 155 -0.20 21.36 -7.55
C ILE A 155 0.66 22.06 -6.49
N PHE A 156 0.99 23.35 -6.67
CA PHE A 156 1.83 24.08 -5.73
C PHE A 156 1.15 24.35 -4.38
N GLU A 157 -0.17 24.54 -4.36
CA GLU A 157 -0.95 24.61 -3.12
C GLU A 157 -0.84 23.31 -2.32
N SER A 158 -0.91 22.14 -2.97
CA SER A 158 -0.75 20.86 -2.31
C SER A 158 0.66 20.67 -1.74
N LEU A 159 1.71 21.14 -2.44
CA LEU A 159 3.08 21.11 -1.94
C LEU A 159 3.30 22.08 -0.76
N THR A 160 2.65 23.25 -0.79
CA THR A 160 2.67 24.20 0.32
C THR A 160 1.97 23.63 1.55
N PHE A 161 0.82 23.00 1.37
CA PHE A 161 0.12 22.28 2.44
C PHE A 161 1.02 21.23 3.07
N LEU A 162 1.71 20.40 2.25
CA LEU A 162 2.62 19.38 2.73
C LEU A 162 3.76 19.95 3.58
N LYS A 163 4.38 21.06 3.18
CA LYS A 163 5.44 21.71 3.98
C LYS A 163 4.93 22.06 5.37
N ASN A 164 3.74 22.66 5.46
CA ASN A 164 3.14 23.04 6.73
C ASN A 164 2.79 21.81 7.59
N GLU A 165 2.20 20.77 7.01
CA GLU A 165 1.84 19.55 7.72
C GLU A 165 3.07 18.77 8.23
N ILE A 166 4.16 18.74 7.46
CA ILE A 166 5.43 18.13 7.86
C ILE A 166 6.04 18.86 9.04
N GLU A 167 6.02 20.20 9.04
CA GLU A 167 6.48 21.02 10.16
C GLU A 167 5.67 20.76 11.45
N GLU A 168 4.35 20.69 11.32
CA GLU A 168 3.47 20.40 12.45
C GLU A 168 3.65 18.96 12.95
N TRP A 169 3.77 17.99 12.03
CA TRP A 169 4.06 16.62 12.40
C TRP A 169 5.37 16.50 13.19
N TYR A 170 6.40 17.22 12.75
CA TYR A 170 7.69 17.22 13.42
C TYR A 170 7.59 17.77 14.85
N LYS A 171 6.89 18.90 15.04
CA LYS A 171 6.64 19.50 16.36
C LYS A 171 5.89 18.54 17.29
N LEU A 172 4.88 17.86 16.80
CA LEU A 172 4.12 16.88 17.58
C LEU A 172 4.92 15.61 17.89
N SER A 173 5.86 15.24 17.01
CA SER A 173 6.60 13.99 17.11
C SER A 173 7.81 14.10 18.03
N ILE A 174 8.49 15.26 18.09
CA ILE A 174 9.77 15.42 18.79
C ILE A 174 9.64 15.27 20.32
N ASP A 175 8.44 15.54 20.85
CA ASP A 175 8.14 15.37 22.28
C ASP A 175 7.73 13.93 22.62
N ASN A 176 7.55 13.08 21.60
CA ASN A 176 7.13 11.70 21.76
C ASN A 176 8.33 10.75 21.59
N ASN A 177 8.82 10.19 22.68
CA ASN A 177 9.90 9.21 22.67
C ASN A 177 9.46 7.81 22.20
N LYS A 178 8.21 7.65 21.79
CA LYS A 178 7.64 6.36 21.37
C LYS A 178 6.77 6.53 20.13
N MET A 179 6.95 5.62 19.20
CA MET A 179 6.12 5.49 18.01
C MET A 179 5.36 4.16 18.06
N ARG A 180 4.06 4.18 17.77
CA ARG A 180 3.30 2.95 17.62
C ARG A 180 3.64 2.31 16.27
N VAL A 181 4.03 1.06 16.31
CA VAL A 181 4.31 0.23 15.13
C VAL A 181 3.47 -1.03 15.18
N CYS A 182 3.22 -1.62 14.04
CA CYS A 182 2.53 -2.89 13.92
C CYS A 182 3.16 -3.72 12.78
N LEU A 183 2.70 -4.94 12.63
CA LEU A 183 3.00 -5.70 11.43
C LEU A 183 2.16 -5.16 10.28
N VAL A 184 2.83 -4.58 9.29
CA VAL A 184 2.27 -4.00 8.07
C VAL A 184 2.40 -5.03 6.96
N HIS A 185 1.32 -5.32 6.25
CA HIS A 185 1.33 -6.23 5.10
C HIS A 185 2.20 -5.69 3.96
N ASN A 186 2.17 -4.37 3.77
CA ASN A 186 3.05 -3.62 2.87
C ASN A 186 2.89 -3.94 1.38
N ASN A 187 1.86 -4.72 1.02
CA ASN A 187 1.52 -5.09 -0.37
C ASN A 187 0.02 -5.29 -0.52
N LEU A 188 -0.80 -4.36 0.01
CA LEU A 188 -2.25 -4.47 -0.03
C LEU A 188 -2.79 -4.16 -1.42
N GLU A 189 -3.53 -5.11 -1.96
CA GLU A 189 -4.34 -5.04 -3.18
C GLU A 189 -5.59 -5.90 -2.98
N LEU A 190 -6.67 -5.64 -3.71
CA LEU A 190 -7.90 -6.43 -3.60
C LEU A 190 -7.68 -7.90 -3.97
N GLU A 191 -6.77 -8.16 -4.91
CA GLU A 191 -6.38 -9.51 -5.33
C GLU A 191 -5.61 -10.29 -4.26
N HIS A 192 -5.09 -9.60 -3.23
CA HIS A 192 -4.41 -10.22 -2.10
C HIS A 192 -5.35 -10.57 -0.95
N TYR A 193 -6.63 -10.25 -1.09
CA TYR A 193 -7.69 -10.69 -0.19
C TYR A 193 -8.55 -11.75 -0.89
N ILE A 194 -8.77 -12.86 -0.20
CA ILE A 194 -9.61 -13.97 -0.67
C ILE A 194 -10.72 -14.18 0.34
N LYS A 195 -11.96 -14.17 -0.13
CA LYS A 195 -13.14 -14.54 0.64
C LYS A 195 -13.50 -15.98 0.38
N ASN A 196 -13.66 -16.76 1.44
CA ASN A 196 -14.25 -18.10 1.39
C ASN A 196 -15.17 -18.24 2.61
N LYS A 197 -15.14 -19.35 3.33
CA LYS A 197 -15.81 -19.47 4.63
C LYS A 197 -15.26 -18.48 5.65
N GLU A 198 -14.00 -18.19 5.54
CA GLU A 198 -13.24 -17.21 6.33
C GLU A 198 -12.57 -16.22 5.39
N ASP A 199 -11.94 -15.22 5.96
CA ASP A 199 -11.17 -14.21 5.26
C ASP A 199 -9.71 -14.64 5.20
N TYR A 200 -9.02 -14.37 4.08
CA TYR A 200 -7.61 -14.72 3.93
C TYR A 200 -6.84 -13.58 3.28
N LEU A 201 -5.67 -13.26 3.87
CA LEU A 201 -4.66 -12.41 3.27
C LEU A 201 -3.54 -13.28 2.71
N ILE A 202 -3.15 -12.99 1.46
CA ILE A 202 -2.06 -13.67 0.76
C ILE A 202 -0.95 -12.69 0.40
N SER A 203 0.18 -13.19 -0.12
CA SER A 203 1.30 -12.35 -0.62
C SER A 203 2.02 -11.56 0.47
N TRP A 204 2.39 -12.25 1.53
CA TRP A 204 3.09 -11.71 2.71
C TRP A 204 4.58 -11.43 2.51
N GLU A 205 5.12 -11.56 1.31
CA GLU A 205 6.57 -11.47 1.03
C GLU A 205 7.16 -10.10 1.39
N ASN A 206 6.33 -9.05 1.38
CA ASN A 206 6.76 -7.66 1.61
C ASN A 206 6.51 -7.14 3.02
N TYR A 207 5.99 -7.96 3.95
CA TYR A 207 5.64 -7.48 5.29
C TYR A 207 6.79 -6.78 5.99
N ILE A 208 6.49 -5.79 6.82
CA ILE A 208 7.45 -5.07 7.66
C ILE A 208 6.83 -4.76 9.02
N ILE A 209 7.66 -4.37 9.97
CA ILE A 209 7.21 -3.76 11.23
C ILE A 209 7.44 -2.26 11.11
N ASP A 210 6.35 -1.52 10.97
CA ASP A 210 6.41 -0.06 10.76
C ASP A 210 5.07 0.60 11.15
N SER A 211 4.91 1.87 10.80
CA SER A 211 3.69 2.64 11.05
C SER A 211 2.48 2.02 10.31
N PRO A 212 1.33 1.88 10.99
CA PRO A 212 0.12 1.34 10.40
C PRO A 212 -0.39 2.11 9.18
N VAL A 213 -0.05 3.39 9.06
CA VAL A 213 -0.52 4.25 7.97
C VAL A 213 -0.03 3.80 6.59
N ILE A 214 1.07 3.05 6.54
CA ILE A 214 1.67 2.57 5.28
C ILE A 214 0.69 1.71 4.49
N ASP A 215 0.00 0.77 5.13
CA ASP A 215 -0.97 -0.09 4.47
C ASP A 215 -2.16 0.71 3.92
N ILE A 216 -2.63 1.69 4.68
CA ILE A 216 -3.76 2.54 4.29
C ILE A 216 -3.41 3.39 3.07
N VAL A 217 -2.22 4.02 3.09
CA VAL A 217 -1.73 4.81 1.95
C VAL A 217 -1.57 3.96 0.69
N LYS A 218 -1.00 2.76 0.83
CA LYS A 218 -0.81 1.86 -0.31
C LYS A 218 -2.13 1.38 -0.89
N LEU A 219 -3.09 1.01 -0.03
CA LEU A 219 -4.42 0.59 -0.46
C LEU A 219 -5.14 1.74 -1.16
N TYR A 220 -5.15 2.96 -0.58
CA TYR A 220 -5.74 4.13 -1.20
C TYR A 220 -5.19 4.38 -2.61
N LYS A 221 -3.86 4.38 -2.79
CA LYS A 221 -3.21 4.58 -4.09
C LYS A 221 -3.62 3.56 -5.15
N LYS A 222 -4.11 2.39 -4.75
CA LYS A 222 -4.62 1.35 -5.68
C LYS A 222 -6.08 1.56 -6.07
N VAL A 223 -6.93 2.01 -5.15
CA VAL A 223 -8.39 2.01 -5.33
C VAL A 223 -9.00 3.40 -5.53
N TYR A 224 -8.27 4.51 -5.34
CA TYR A 224 -8.82 5.87 -5.35
C TYR A 224 -9.59 6.24 -6.62
N LEU A 225 -9.26 5.68 -7.78
CA LEU A 225 -9.96 5.96 -9.03
C LEU A 225 -11.34 5.31 -9.09
N THR A 226 -11.48 4.14 -8.52
CA THR A 226 -12.64 3.27 -8.72
C THR A 226 -13.60 3.25 -7.53
N MET A 227 -13.13 3.65 -6.33
CA MET A 227 -13.90 3.52 -5.10
C MET A 227 -13.84 4.80 -4.26
N ASP A 228 -14.89 5.08 -3.50
CA ASP A 228 -14.88 6.08 -2.43
C ASP A 228 -14.18 5.52 -1.19
N PHE A 229 -13.07 6.15 -0.83
CA PHE A 229 -12.25 5.70 0.30
C PHE A 229 -12.65 6.35 1.64
N SER A 230 -13.57 7.30 1.63
CA SER A 230 -13.95 8.06 2.83
C SER A 230 -14.56 7.16 3.89
N GLU A 231 -15.49 6.29 3.51
CA GLU A 231 -16.12 5.34 4.42
C GLU A 231 -15.13 4.27 4.89
N VAL A 232 -14.30 3.77 3.99
CA VAL A 232 -13.24 2.79 4.29
C VAL A 232 -12.29 3.32 5.36
N LEU A 233 -11.86 4.59 5.22
CA LEU A 233 -10.98 5.24 6.19
C LEU A 233 -11.67 5.44 7.55
N ASN A 234 -12.96 5.79 7.54
CA ASN A 234 -13.74 5.92 8.76
C ASN A 234 -13.87 4.59 9.50
N ILE A 235 -14.21 3.50 8.79
CA ILE A 235 -14.29 2.15 9.37
C ILE A 235 -12.93 1.74 9.97
N TYR A 236 -11.84 2.02 9.26
CA TYR A 236 -10.51 1.73 9.78
C TYR A 236 -10.23 2.49 11.08
N MET A 237 -10.44 3.81 11.10
CA MET A 237 -10.18 4.65 12.27
C MET A 237 -11.11 4.34 13.46
N GLU A 238 -12.34 3.87 13.21
CA GLU A 238 -13.24 3.40 14.26
C GLU A 238 -12.68 2.14 14.95
N LYS A 239 -12.16 1.18 14.17
CA LYS A 239 -11.64 -0.10 14.68
C LYS A 239 -10.21 -0.02 15.19
N PHE A 240 -9.41 0.84 14.60
CA PHE A 240 -8.02 1.10 14.97
C PHE A 240 -7.78 2.62 15.01
N PRO A 241 -8.14 3.29 16.11
CA PRO A 241 -7.99 4.73 16.23
C PRO A 241 -6.52 5.18 16.07
N LEU A 242 -6.29 6.08 15.13
CA LEU A 242 -5.00 6.73 14.94
C LEU A 242 -4.86 7.91 15.91
N ASN A 243 -3.70 8.06 16.52
CA ASN A 243 -3.37 9.26 17.27
C ASN A 243 -3.06 10.44 16.34
N ASP A 244 -2.92 11.66 16.87
CA ASP A 244 -2.75 12.86 16.05
C ASP A 244 -1.47 12.85 15.22
N VAL A 245 -0.36 12.30 15.75
CA VAL A 245 0.89 12.12 15.01
C VAL A 245 0.71 11.17 13.83
N GLU A 246 0.00 10.06 14.04
CA GLU A 246 -0.28 9.08 12.98
C GLU A 246 -1.25 9.62 11.93
N LYS A 247 -2.29 10.38 12.35
CA LYS A 247 -3.22 11.03 11.41
C LYS A 247 -2.49 12.03 10.52
N LYS A 248 -1.65 12.90 11.11
CA LYS A 248 -0.85 13.83 10.31
C LYS A 248 0.08 13.10 9.35
N LEU A 249 0.78 12.07 9.82
CA LEU A 249 1.64 11.26 8.95
C LEU A 249 0.84 10.60 7.81
N LEU A 250 -0.36 10.08 8.11
CA LEU A 250 -1.26 9.53 7.09
C LEU A 250 -1.59 10.57 6.02
N PHE A 251 -2.00 11.77 6.41
CA PHE A 251 -2.38 12.82 5.47
C PHE A 251 -1.19 13.33 4.66
N ILE A 252 -0.03 13.50 5.29
CA ILE A 252 1.22 13.82 4.57
C ILE A 252 1.51 12.75 3.50
N MET A 253 1.44 11.47 3.85
CA MET A 253 1.74 10.38 2.93
C MET A 253 0.68 10.21 1.83
N LEU A 254 -0.58 10.51 2.13
CA LEU A 254 -1.66 10.52 1.13
C LEU A 254 -1.49 11.66 0.11
N VAL A 255 -1.17 12.86 0.58
CA VAL A 255 -1.00 14.03 -0.30
C VAL A 255 0.33 14.01 -1.06
N MET A 256 1.35 13.32 -0.52
CA MET A 256 2.68 13.25 -1.12
C MET A 256 2.60 12.80 -2.58
N PRO A 257 2.95 13.67 -3.56
CA PRO A 257 2.82 13.36 -4.96
C PRO A 257 3.91 12.40 -5.43
N ASP A 258 3.59 11.69 -6.51
CA ASP A 258 4.55 10.95 -7.31
C ASP A 258 4.83 11.72 -8.61
N GLU A 259 5.93 11.38 -9.31
CA GLU A 259 6.22 11.93 -10.63
C GLU A 259 5.17 11.48 -11.66
N ILE A 260 4.90 12.34 -12.64
CA ILE A 260 4.02 12.00 -13.76
C ILE A 260 4.86 11.28 -14.81
N ASN A 261 4.45 10.09 -15.22
CA ASN A 261 5.13 9.36 -16.28
C ASN A 261 4.79 9.98 -17.64
N LEU A 262 5.63 10.93 -18.08
CA LEU A 262 5.53 11.55 -19.39
C LEU A 262 6.39 10.82 -20.43
N SER A 263 5.91 10.75 -21.66
CA SER A 263 6.54 10.03 -22.77
C SER A 263 6.34 10.79 -24.09
N ASN A 264 6.80 10.24 -25.21
CA ASN A 264 6.56 10.81 -26.54
C ASN A 264 5.13 10.58 -27.06
N ASP A 265 4.27 9.87 -26.33
CA ASP A 265 2.87 9.61 -26.66
C ASP A 265 1.97 10.62 -25.92
N GLU A 266 1.48 11.61 -26.66
CA GLU A 266 0.68 12.70 -26.08
C GLU A 266 -0.69 12.21 -25.53
N LEU A 267 -1.32 11.21 -26.12
CA LEU A 267 -2.56 10.63 -25.59
C LEU A 267 -2.32 9.99 -24.22
N LYS A 268 -1.19 9.29 -24.09
CA LYS A 268 -0.77 8.69 -22.82
C LYS A 268 -0.41 9.77 -21.81
N ASN A 269 0.23 10.86 -22.22
CA ASN A 269 0.53 11.99 -21.34
C ASN A 269 -0.75 12.65 -20.80
N VAL A 270 -1.72 12.93 -21.66
CA VAL A 270 -3.03 13.47 -21.25
C VAL A 270 -3.71 12.55 -20.23
N TYR A 271 -3.69 11.23 -20.46
CA TYR A 271 -4.25 10.26 -19.53
C TYR A 271 -3.52 10.29 -18.18
N ASN A 272 -2.19 10.29 -18.18
CA ASN A 272 -1.38 10.28 -16.95
C ASN A 272 -1.53 11.59 -16.16
N VAL A 273 -1.58 12.74 -16.84
CA VAL A 273 -1.82 14.04 -16.20
C VAL A 273 -3.22 14.10 -15.59
N ARG A 274 -4.26 13.64 -16.29
CA ARG A 274 -5.62 13.58 -15.74
C ARG A 274 -5.68 12.70 -14.51
N LYS A 275 -5.10 11.50 -14.59
CA LYS A 275 -5.03 10.57 -13.46
C LYS A 275 -4.34 11.20 -12.24
N TYR A 276 -3.28 11.96 -12.46
CA TYR A 276 -2.57 12.69 -11.41
C TYR A 276 -3.45 13.80 -10.80
N LEU A 277 -4.13 14.60 -11.62
CA LEU A 277 -5.04 15.65 -11.14
C LEU A 277 -6.24 15.06 -10.40
N ASP A 278 -6.80 13.96 -10.87
CA ASP A 278 -7.86 13.22 -10.18
C ASP A 278 -7.39 12.72 -8.80
N TYR A 279 -6.13 12.28 -8.70
CA TYR A 279 -5.54 11.90 -7.42
C TYR A 279 -5.52 13.07 -6.44
N ILE A 280 -4.99 14.23 -6.86
CA ILE A 280 -4.95 15.44 -6.02
C ILE A 280 -6.37 15.81 -5.56
N TYR A 281 -7.33 15.89 -6.48
CA TYR A 281 -8.71 16.28 -6.19
C TYR A 281 -9.39 15.32 -5.20
N LYS A 282 -9.28 14.02 -5.45
CA LYS A 282 -9.89 12.99 -4.58
C LYS A 282 -9.23 12.95 -3.20
N THR A 283 -7.89 13.11 -3.14
CA THR A 283 -7.16 13.15 -1.87
C THR A 283 -7.54 14.39 -1.05
N GLU A 284 -7.64 15.56 -1.68
CA GLU A 284 -8.08 16.78 -1.01
C GLU A 284 -9.48 16.60 -0.42
N ASN A 285 -10.43 16.06 -1.20
CA ASN A 285 -11.78 15.82 -0.72
C ASN A 285 -11.80 14.80 0.44
N LEU A 286 -10.97 13.76 0.37
CA LEU A 286 -10.86 12.76 1.44
C LEU A 286 -10.40 13.39 2.75
N ILE A 287 -9.35 14.22 2.72
CA ILE A 287 -8.78 14.80 3.95
C ILE A 287 -9.52 16.02 4.46
N LYS A 288 -10.25 16.75 3.58
CA LYS A 288 -10.94 18.00 3.93
C LYS A 288 -11.88 17.85 5.12
N SER A 289 -12.59 16.76 5.24
CA SER A 289 -13.51 16.48 6.35
C SER A 289 -12.82 16.46 7.72
N TYR A 290 -11.52 16.18 7.77
CA TYR A 290 -10.72 16.11 8.99
C TYR A 290 -10.09 17.44 9.40
N TYR A 291 -10.13 18.47 8.52
CA TYR A 291 -9.64 19.81 8.77
C TYR A 291 -10.75 20.85 8.92
N SER A 292 -12.01 20.45 8.72
CA SER A 292 -13.17 21.35 8.75
C SER A 292 -13.85 21.45 10.14
N ASN A 293 -13.24 20.87 11.19
CA ASN A 293 -13.76 20.90 12.58
C ASN A 293 -12.95 21.84 13.46
#